data_2be996d0d8a957213f2b20da7bd08778
#
_entry.id   2be996d0d8a957213f2b20da7bd08778
#
_cell.length_a   1.000
_cell.length_b   1.000
_cell.length_c   1.000
_cell.angle_alpha   90.00
_cell.angle_beta   90.00
_cell.angle_gamma   90.00
#
_symmetry.space_group_name_H-M   'P 1'
#
loop_
_entity.id
_entity.type
_entity.pdbx_description
1 polymer ?
#
loop_
_entity_poly.entity_id
_entity_poly.type
_entity_poly.pdbx_seq_one_letter_code
_entity_poly.pdbx_strand_id
1 'polypeptide(L)'
;MAFKIVSENKPKGDQPQAIKKLIEGLDKRKQSQVLLGVTGSGKTFTIANVIEKYNRPTLIMAPNKTLAAQLYEELKILFPKNAVEYFVSYYDYYQPEAYVPRSDTFIEKESSINEQIDRFRHSATRSLVEREDVIIVASVSCIYGIGSVDSYSKMTLEIKKGQNINLMEFLRELVELQYKRNNIDFRRGMFRVTGDRVDIFPAHLEDIAWRVSFFGDEVEEIKEFDPLTGEFIQNFEEVKIFANSHYITPKPRLENAIKEIKKDLKIRLEEFDKEKKLLEFQRLKERTNFDLEMIQATGTCSGIENYSRYLSGRQPGEAPPTLYAVSYTHLRAHETLVHLV
;
A
#
# COMPACT_ATOMS: atom_id res chain seq x y z
N MET A 1 -11.74 -6.10 -16.27
CA MET A 1 -11.77 -7.48 -16.83
C MET A 1 -12.70 -8.34 -15.98
N ALA A 2 -13.24 -9.44 -16.52
CA ALA A 2 -14.01 -10.39 -15.69
C ALA A 2 -13.07 -11.40 -15.04
N PHE A 3 -13.43 -11.88 -13.85
CA PHE A 3 -12.72 -12.99 -13.21
C PHE A 3 -12.90 -14.27 -14.03
N LYS A 4 -11.81 -15.02 -14.19
CA LYS A 4 -11.84 -16.30 -14.91
C LYS A 4 -10.94 -17.33 -14.23
N ILE A 5 -11.56 -18.40 -13.73
CA ILE A 5 -10.83 -19.52 -13.15
C ILE A 5 -10.16 -20.33 -14.27
N VAL A 6 -8.91 -20.70 -14.03
CA VAL A 6 -8.14 -21.65 -14.84
C VAL A 6 -7.89 -22.88 -13.98
N SER A 7 -8.65 -23.97 -14.21
CA SER A 7 -8.52 -25.22 -13.46
C SER A 7 -9.05 -26.40 -14.27
N GLU A 8 -8.42 -27.56 -14.14
CA GLU A 8 -8.93 -28.82 -14.67
C GLU A 8 -10.07 -29.38 -13.80
N ASN A 9 -10.16 -28.92 -12.57
CA ASN A 9 -11.18 -29.34 -11.63
C ASN A 9 -12.51 -28.63 -11.87
N LYS A 10 -13.61 -29.32 -11.62
CA LYS A 10 -14.97 -28.77 -11.60
C LYS A 10 -15.59 -28.96 -10.21
N PRO A 11 -16.48 -28.06 -9.78
CA PRO A 11 -17.21 -28.25 -8.52
C PRO A 11 -17.91 -29.60 -8.45
N LYS A 12 -17.70 -30.38 -7.37
CA LYS A 12 -18.28 -31.72 -7.15
C LYS A 12 -18.92 -31.83 -5.77
N GLY A 13 -19.73 -32.87 -5.57
CA GLY A 13 -20.40 -33.10 -4.30
C GLY A 13 -21.34 -31.94 -3.94
N ASP A 14 -21.20 -31.41 -2.73
CA ASP A 14 -22.03 -30.31 -2.22
C ASP A 14 -21.58 -28.92 -2.69
N GLN A 15 -20.42 -28.80 -3.33
CA GLN A 15 -19.87 -27.52 -3.79
C GLN A 15 -20.81 -26.74 -4.73
N PRO A 16 -21.44 -27.36 -5.78
CA PRO A 16 -22.36 -26.65 -6.64
C PRO A 16 -23.54 -26.02 -5.90
N GLN A 17 -24.09 -26.75 -4.91
CA GLN A 17 -25.19 -26.24 -4.09
C GLN A 17 -24.73 -25.13 -3.15
N ALA A 18 -23.55 -25.25 -2.54
CA ALA A 18 -22.95 -24.22 -1.70
C ALA A 18 -22.69 -22.92 -2.49
N ILE A 19 -22.10 -23.02 -3.69
CA ILE A 19 -21.87 -21.88 -4.58
C ILE A 19 -23.19 -21.17 -4.91
N LYS A 20 -24.23 -21.93 -5.28
CA LYS A 20 -25.54 -21.36 -5.60
C LYS A 20 -26.13 -20.61 -4.41
N LYS A 21 -26.13 -21.21 -3.22
CA LYS A 21 -26.66 -20.58 -2.00
C LYS A 21 -25.92 -19.33 -1.59
N LEU A 22 -24.57 -19.32 -1.73
CA LEU A 22 -23.75 -18.15 -1.42
C LEU A 22 -24.07 -17.00 -2.37
N ILE A 23 -24.20 -17.26 -3.68
CA ILE A 23 -24.57 -16.25 -4.67
C ILE A 23 -25.98 -15.71 -4.40
N GLU A 24 -26.97 -16.58 -4.18
CA GLU A 24 -28.34 -16.15 -3.82
C GLU A 24 -28.35 -15.26 -2.55
N GLY A 25 -27.47 -15.57 -1.58
CA GLY A 25 -27.33 -14.77 -0.39
C GLY A 25 -26.72 -13.39 -0.67
N LEU A 26 -25.73 -13.31 -1.57
CA LEU A 26 -25.15 -12.05 -2.02
C LEU A 26 -26.18 -11.19 -2.80
N ASP A 27 -26.93 -11.80 -3.70
CA ASP A 27 -28.00 -11.13 -4.46
C ASP A 27 -29.09 -10.55 -3.54
N LYS A 28 -29.40 -11.28 -2.46
CA LYS A 28 -30.33 -10.84 -1.40
C LYS A 28 -29.69 -9.88 -0.40
N ARG A 29 -28.44 -9.44 -0.62
CA ARG A 29 -27.69 -8.55 0.26
C ARG A 29 -27.63 -9.01 1.74
N LYS A 30 -27.47 -10.33 1.97
CA LYS A 30 -27.28 -10.84 3.32
C LYS A 30 -25.98 -10.31 3.89
N GLN A 31 -26.01 -9.77 5.11
CA GLN A 31 -24.84 -9.20 5.77
C GLN A 31 -23.76 -10.24 6.09
N SER A 32 -24.17 -11.48 6.37
CA SER A 32 -23.24 -12.56 6.73
C SER A 32 -23.72 -13.89 6.17
N GLN A 33 -22.78 -14.71 5.76
CA GLN A 33 -22.99 -16.09 5.32
C GLN A 33 -21.84 -16.94 5.83
N VAL A 34 -22.11 -18.20 6.18
CA VAL A 34 -21.10 -19.14 6.67
C VAL A 34 -20.98 -20.31 5.71
N LEU A 35 -19.77 -20.57 5.22
CA LEU A 35 -19.42 -21.78 4.48
C LEU A 35 -18.74 -22.76 5.44
N LEU A 36 -19.48 -23.79 5.86
CA LEU A 36 -18.97 -24.84 6.74
C LEU A 36 -18.47 -26.03 5.92
N GLY A 37 -17.27 -26.51 6.25
CA GLY A 37 -16.65 -27.66 5.59
C GLY A 37 -15.40 -28.11 6.31
N VAL A 38 -15.12 -29.40 6.29
CA VAL A 38 -13.90 -29.99 6.87
C VAL A 38 -12.65 -29.51 6.09
N THR A 39 -11.48 -29.69 6.70
CA THR A 39 -10.21 -29.42 6.01
C THR A 39 -10.11 -30.33 4.77
N GLY A 40 -9.65 -29.76 3.64
CA GLY A 40 -9.58 -30.51 2.38
C GLY A 40 -10.87 -30.60 1.58
N SER A 41 -12.01 -30.06 2.04
CA SER A 41 -13.28 -30.08 1.30
C SER A 41 -13.34 -29.15 0.10
N GLY A 42 -12.27 -28.43 -0.21
CA GLY A 42 -12.19 -27.49 -1.32
C GLY A 42 -12.93 -26.17 -1.07
N LYS A 43 -12.93 -25.67 0.16
CA LYS A 43 -13.55 -24.37 0.49
C LYS A 43 -12.97 -23.23 -0.35
N THR A 44 -11.65 -23.16 -0.52
CA THR A 44 -10.99 -22.15 -1.36
C THR A 44 -11.48 -22.21 -2.79
N PHE A 45 -11.59 -23.42 -3.37
CA PHE A 45 -12.13 -23.61 -4.72
C PHE A 45 -13.61 -23.22 -4.83
N THR A 46 -14.41 -23.52 -3.80
CA THR A 46 -15.83 -23.12 -3.73
C THR A 46 -15.94 -21.59 -3.75
N ILE A 47 -15.14 -20.89 -2.95
CA ILE A 47 -15.11 -19.44 -2.87
C ILE A 47 -14.59 -18.83 -4.19
N ALA A 48 -13.56 -19.40 -4.80
CA ALA A 48 -13.09 -18.96 -6.11
C ALA A 48 -14.22 -19.01 -7.16
N ASN A 49 -15.03 -20.07 -7.18
CA ASN A 49 -16.19 -20.15 -8.07
C ASN A 49 -17.28 -19.10 -7.75
N VAL A 50 -17.43 -18.71 -6.48
CA VAL A 50 -18.33 -17.60 -6.11
C VAL A 50 -17.78 -16.28 -6.65
N ILE A 51 -16.48 -16.01 -6.48
CA ILE A 51 -15.82 -14.80 -6.97
C ILE A 51 -15.96 -14.68 -8.49
N GLU A 52 -15.67 -15.76 -9.23
CA GLU A 52 -15.83 -15.76 -10.69
C GLU A 52 -17.24 -15.41 -11.11
N LYS A 53 -18.26 -16.06 -10.52
CA LYS A 53 -19.66 -15.88 -10.91
C LYS A 53 -20.23 -14.53 -10.47
N TYR A 54 -19.85 -14.08 -9.27
CA TYR A 54 -20.32 -12.80 -8.75
C TYR A 54 -19.60 -11.59 -9.37
N ASN A 55 -18.36 -11.81 -9.82
CA ASN A 55 -17.54 -10.88 -10.61
C ASN A 55 -17.37 -9.50 -9.97
N ARG A 56 -16.94 -9.46 -8.69
CA ARG A 56 -16.68 -8.21 -7.96
C ARG A 56 -15.34 -8.24 -7.24
N PRO A 57 -14.68 -7.08 -7.02
CA PRO A 57 -13.49 -7.00 -6.19
C PRO A 57 -13.73 -7.64 -4.83
N THR A 58 -12.78 -8.45 -4.39
CA THR A 58 -12.94 -9.29 -3.20
C THR A 58 -11.77 -9.11 -2.24
N LEU A 59 -12.06 -8.87 -0.97
CA LEU A 59 -11.08 -8.87 0.12
C LEU A 59 -11.24 -10.17 0.94
N ILE A 60 -10.16 -10.94 1.04
CA ILE A 60 -10.08 -12.16 1.83
C ILE A 60 -9.18 -11.91 3.03
N MET A 61 -9.70 -12.07 4.23
CA MET A 61 -8.95 -11.89 5.46
C MET A 61 -8.53 -13.22 6.06
N ALA A 62 -7.24 -13.33 6.39
CA ALA A 62 -6.68 -14.45 7.11
C ALA A 62 -6.14 -14.03 8.49
N PRO A 63 -6.17 -14.91 9.51
CA PRO A 63 -5.76 -14.56 10.87
C PRO A 63 -4.26 -14.29 11.02
N ASN A 64 -3.43 -14.79 10.11
CA ASN A 64 -1.98 -14.62 10.15
C ASN A 64 -1.36 -14.56 8.75
N LYS A 65 -0.06 -14.17 8.68
CA LYS A 65 0.69 -14.05 7.42
C LYS A 65 0.80 -15.38 6.67
N THR A 66 1.01 -16.48 7.37
CA THR A 66 1.23 -17.82 6.77
C THR A 66 -0.02 -18.32 6.03
N LEU A 67 -1.18 -18.22 6.67
CA LEU A 67 -2.43 -18.61 6.03
C LEU A 67 -2.82 -17.65 4.90
N ALA A 68 -2.52 -16.34 5.05
CA ALA A 68 -2.71 -15.38 3.97
C ALA A 68 -1.84 -15.72 2.77
N ALA A 69 -0.56 -16.12 2.97
CA ALA A 69 0.32 -16.54 1.90
C ALA A 69 -0.19 -17.78 1.16
N GLN A 70 -0.64 -18.80 1.92
CA GLN A 70 -1.22 -20.00 1.33
C GLN A 70 -2.45 -19.68 0.46
N LEU A 71 -3.39 -18.90 0.98
CA LEU A 71 -4.59 -18.49 0.22
C LEU A 71 -4.24 -17.65 -1.00
N TYR A 72 -3.25 -16.76 -0.89
CA TYR A 72 -2.74 -15.97 -2.01
C TYR A 72 -2.22 -16.87 -3.14
N GLU A 73 -1.36 -17.85 -2.82
CA GLU A 73 -0.80 -18.76 -3.81
C GLU A 73 -1.91 -19.62 -4.47
N GLU A 74 -2.81 -20.19 -3.67
CA GLU A 74 -3.95 -20.98 -4.19
C GLU A 74 -4.80 -20.17 -5.17
N LEU A 75 -5.14 -18.92 -4.79
CA LEU A 75 -5.96 -18.05 -5.64
C LEU A 75 -5.22 -17.56 -6.86
N LYS A 76 -3.91 -17.28 -6.77
CA LYS A 76 -3.09 -16.86 -7.91
C LYS A 76 -2.98 -17.95 -8.98
N ILE A 77 -2.91 -19.23 -8.55
CA ILE A 77 -2.98 -20.37 -9.47
C ILE A 77 -4.35 -20.45 -10.14
N LEU A 78 -5.44 -20.21 -9.39
CA LEU A 78 -6.80 -20.29 -9.93
C LEU A 78 -7.14 -19.08 -10.86
N PHE A 79 -6.57 -17.90 -10.60
CA PHE A 79 -6.83 -16.67 -11.33
C PHE A 79 -5.56 -16.05 -11.94
N PRO A 80 -4.84 -16.76 -12.83
CA PRO A 80 -3.52 -16.35 -13.32
C PRO A 80 -3.56 -15.06 -14.16
N LYS A 81 -4.72 -14.66 -14.67
CA LYS A 81 -4.90 -13.45 -15.51
C LYS A 81 -5.54 -12.26 -14.75
N ASN A 82 -6.00 -12.49 -13.54
CA ASN A 82 -6.62 -11.46 -12.72
C ASN A 82 -5.62 -10.94 -11.68
N ALA A 83 -5.89 -9.79 -11.08
CA ALA A 83 -5.06 -9.25 -10.03
C ALA A 83 -5.34 -9.97 -8.70
N VAL A 84 -4.47 -10.91 -8.33
CA VAL A 84 -4.46 -11.50 -6.99
C VAL A 84 -3.30 -10.89 -6.24
N GLU A 85 -3.60 -10.21 -5.13
CA GLU A 85 -2.67 -9.35 -4.40
C GLU A 85 -2.54 -9.78 -2.94
N TYR A 86 -1.35 -9.55 -2.36
CA TYR A 86 -1.03 -9.92 -1.00
C TYR A 86 -0.81 -8.68 -0.13
N PHE A 87 -1.56 -8.58 0.98
CA PHE A 87 -1.51 -7.40 1.85
C PHE A 87 -1.42 -7.78 3.32
N VAL A 88 -0.20 -7.84 3.84
CA VAL A 88 0.10 -8.17 5.24
C VAL A 88 0.99 -7.12 5.89
N SER A 89 1.30 -7.25 7.18
CA SER A 89 2.25 -6.36 7.84
C SER A 89 3.64 -6.48 7.21
N TYR A 90 4.23 -5.35 6.83
CA TYR A 90 5.57 -5.29 6.24
C TYR A 90 6.71 -5.35 7.27
N TYR A 91 6.39 -5.34 8.57
CA TYR A 91 7.39 -5.52 9.61
C TYR A 91 7.76 -7.00 9.76
N ASP A 92 9.06 -7.32 9.62
CA ASP A 92 9.61 -8.62 9.99
C ASP A 92 9.88 -8.66 11.48
N TYR A 93 10.36 -7.54 12.02
CA TYR A 93 10.59 -7.34 13.44
C TYR A 93 10.03 -6.00 13.87
N TYR A 94 9.41 -5.97 15.03
CA TYR A 94 8.90 -4.76 15.64
C TYR A 94 9.07 -4.83 17.16
N GLN A 95 9.92 -3.99 17.70
CA GLN A 95 10.09 -3.80 19.14
C GLN A 95 9.57 -2.42 19.49
N PRO A 96 8.51 -2.32 20.30
CA PRO A 96 8.05 -1.03 20.79
C PRO A 96 9.07 -0.42 21.76
N GLU A 97 9.06 0.89 21.83
CA GLU A 97 9.81 1.64 22.82
C GLU A 97 9.34 1.25 24.24
N ALA A 98 10.29 0.98 25.13
CA ALA A 98 10.00 0.64 26.50
C ALA A 98 11.07 1.20 27.46
N TYR A 99 10.66 1.57 28.67
CA TYR A 99 11.57 1.97 29.73
C TYR A 99 11.42 1.03 30.92
N VAL A 100 12.54 0.49 31.39
CA VAL A 100 12.62 -0.42 32.54
C VAL A 100 13.16 0.37 33.73
N PRO A 101 12.32 0.88 34.67
CA PRO A 101 12.74 1.74 35.75
C PRO A 101 13.76 1.09 36.72
N ARG A 102 13.69 -0.25 36.88
CA ARG A 102 14.58 -0.98 37.79
C ARG A 102 16.07 -0.97 37.39
N SER A 103 16.32 -0.95 36.08
CA SER A 103 17.69 -0.97 35.52
C SER A 103 18.07 0.35 34.86
N ASP A 104 17.21 1.36 34.94
CA ASP A 104 17.35 2.64 34.21
C ASP A 104 17.69 2.41 32.73
N THR A 105 17.06 1.39 32.15
CA THR A 105 17.31 0.99 30.77
C THR A 105 16.20 1.46 29.86
N PHE A 106 16.56 2.25 28.86
CA PHE A 106 15.68 2.63 27.78
C PHE A 106 15.90 1.69 26.59
N ILE A 107 14.82 1.04 26.15
CA ILE A 107 14.80 0.19 24.96
C ILE A 107 14.23 1.03 23.83
N GLU A 108 15.03 1.33 22.83
CA GLU A 108 14.58 2.10 21.67
C GLU A 108 13.62 1.28 20.80
N LYS A 109 12.72 1.99 20.12
CA LYS A 109 11.88 1.36 19.09
C LYS A 109 12.77 0.84 17.98
N GLU A 110 12.67 -0.45 17.69
CA GLU A 110 13.36 -1.08 16.57
C GLU A 110 12.33 -1.72 15.63
N SER A 111 12.50 -1.52 14.34
CA SER A 111 11.65 -2.14 13.34
C SER A 111 12.43 -2.39 12.06
N SER A 112 12.29 -3.58 11.51
CA SER A 112 12.80 -3.92 10.19
C SER A 112 11.64 -4.09 9.21
N ILE A 113 11.72 -3.40 8.08
CA ILE A 113 10.74 -3.48 7.01
C ILE A 113 11.19 -4.53 6.00
N ASN A 114 10.29 -5.45 5.67
CA ASN A 114 10.49 -6.38 4.56
C ASN A 114 10.15 -5.69 3.24
N GLU A 115 11.16 -5.43 2.43
CA GLU A 115 11.00 -4.72 1.15
C GLU A 115 10.11 -5.46 0.14
N GLN A 116 10.12 -6.79 0.17
CA GLN A 116 9.26 -7.60 -0.70
C GLN A 116 7.78 -7.48 -0.29
N ILE A 117 7.49 -7.53 1.00
CA ILE A 117 6.13 -7.34 1.49
C ILE A 117 5.66 -5.90 1.24
N ASP A 118 6.53 -4.91 1.40
CA ASP A 118 6.21 -3.53 1.09
C ASP A 118 5.86 -3.36 -0.40
N ARG A 119 6.61 -3.99 -1.31
CA ARG A 119 6.30 -4.06 -2.74
C ARG A 119 4.91 -4.67 -3.01
N PHE A 120 4.57 -5.78 -2.38
CA PHE A 120 3.24 -6.39 -2.51
C PHE A 120 2.13 -5.45 -2.03
N ARG A 121 2.35 -4.69 -0.98
CA ARG A 121 1.38 -3.69 -0.49
C ARG A 121 1.18 -2.56 -1.50
N HIS A 122 2.24 -2.07 -2.12
CA HIS A 122 2.16 -1.09 -3.21
C HIS A 122 1.42 -1.66 -4.43
N SER A 123 1.72 -2.90 -4.82
CA SER A 123 1.00 -3.61 -5.89
C SER A 123 -0.50 -3.72 -5.59
N ALA A 124 -0.86 -4.15 -4.38
CA ALA A 124 -2.26 -4.28 -3.96
C ALA A 124 -3.02 -2.96 -4.00
N THR A 125 -2.42 -1.90 -3.48
CA THR A 125 -3.04 -0.57 -3.47
C THR A 125 -3.21 -0.01 -4.89
N ARG A 126 -2.19 -0.17 -5.73
CA ARG A 126 -2.26 0.19 -7.16
C ARG A 126 -3.37 -0.58 -7.87
N SER A 127 -3.41 -1.91 -7.72
CA SER A 127 -4.42 -2.75 -8.38
C SER A 127 -5.84 -2.35 -7.99
N LEU A 128 -6.09 -1.97 -6.73
CA LEU A 128 -7.39 -1.44 -6.28
C LEU A 128 -7.78 -0.12 -6.95
N VAL A 129 -6.80 0.71 -7.30
CA VAL A 129 -7.05 1.99 -7.96
C VAL A 129 -7.29 1.82 -9.47
N GLU A 130 -6.59 0.87 -10.11
CA GLU A 130 -6.59 0.73 -11.57
C GLU A 130 -7.53 -0.34 -12.11
N ARG A 131 -7.91 -1.34 -11.30
CA ARG A 131 -8.60 -2.55 -11.78
C ARG A 131 -9.86 -2.84 -10.99
N GLU A 132 -10.82 -3.48 -11.64
CA GLU A 132 -12.05 -3.99 -11.04
C GLU A 132 -11.99 -5.50 -10.74
N ASP A 133 -11.04 -6.22 -11.35
CA ASP A 133 -10.85 -7.66 -11.22
C ASP A 133 -9.74 -7.98 -10.19
N VAL A 134 -9.91 -7.49 -8.95
CA VAL A 134 -8.91 -7.57 -7.89
C VAL A 134 -9.38 -8.49 -6.75
N ILE A 135 -8.52 -9.43 -6.37
CA ILE A 135 -8.64 -10.23 -5.15
C ILE A 135 -7.49 -9.85 -4.24
N ILE A 136 -7.79 -9.32 -3.05
CA ILE A 136 -6.77 -9.05 -2.05
C ILE A 136 -6.85 -10.09 -0.95
N VAL A 137 -5.74 -10.76 -0.70
CA VAL A 137 -5.57 -11.64 0.46
C VAL A 137 -4.77 -10.91 1.51
N ALA A 138 -5.40 -10.65 2.66
CA ALA A 138 -4.84 -9.81 3.69
C ALA A 138 -4.84 -10.48 5.07
N SER A 139 -3.91 -10.06 5.92
CA SER A 139 -4.00 -10.30 7.36
C SER A 139 -4.73 -9.13 8.05
N VAL A 140 -4.82 -9.16 9.38
CA VAL A 140 -5.38 -8.08 10.19
C VAL A 140 -4.76 -6.71 9.93
N SER A 141 -3.58 -6.64 9.31
CA SER A 141 -2.92 -5.37 8.95
C SER A 141 -3.73 -4.50 7.98
N CYS A 142 -4.71 -5.06 7.28
CA CYS A 142 -5.60 -4.30 6.38
C CYS A 142 -6.56 -3.35 7.12
N ILE A 143 -6.75 -3.52 8.44
CA ILE A 143 -7.57 -2.63 9.28
C ILE A 143 -6.78 -1.46 9.86
N TYR A 144 -5.46 -1.45 9.73
CA TYR A 144 -4.61 -0.36 10.18
C TYR A 144 -4.37 0.66 9.05
N GLY A 145 -4.04 1.88 9.46
CA GLY A 145 -3.91 3.00 8.54
C GLY A 145 -2.91 2.75 7.40
N ILE A 146 -3.35 3.10 6.21
CA ILE A 146 -2.55 3.10 4.97
C ILE A 146 -2.38 4.51 4.41
N GLY A 147 -2.43 5.54 5.26
CA GLY A 147 -2.44 6.92 4.81
C GLY A 147 -3.77 7.36 4.20
N SER A 148 -3.80 8.52 3.55
CA SER A 148 -5.01 9.01 2.88
C SER A 148 -5.14 8.39 1.49
N VAL A 149 -6.21 7.64 1.27
CA VAL A 149 -6.52 7.03 -0.03
C VAL A 149 -6.71 8.08 -1.11
N ASP A 150 -7.42 9.17 -0.78
CA ASP A 150 -7.64 10.27 -1.70
C ASP A 150 -6.31 10.95 -2.10
N SER A 151 -5.37 11.03 -1.17
CA SER A 151 -4.04 11.56 -1.46
C SER A 151 -3.26 10.57 -2.34
N TYR A 152 -3.26 9.29 -2.02
CA TYR A 152 -2.54 8.27 -2.79
C TYR A 152 -3.05 8.16 -4.23
N SER A 153 -4.37 8.15 -4.44
CA SER A 153 -4.96 8.06 -5.78
C SER A 153 -4.75 9.32 -6.63
N LYS A 154 -4.66 10.49 -6.00
CA LYS A 154 -4.43 11.78 -6.70
C LYS A 154 -2.95 12.07 -6.93
N MET A 155 -2.06 11.53 -6.10
CA MET A 155 -0.62 11.71 -6.24
C MET A 155 -0.04 10.59 -7.13
N THR A 156 -0.33 10.70 -8.41
CA THR A 156 0.18 9.85 -9.48
C THR A 156 0.64 10.74 -10.61
N LEU A 157 1.71 10.35 -11.25
CA LEU A 157 2.28 11.04 -12.41
C LEU A 157 2.02 10.21 -13.66
N GLU A 158 1.20 10.73 -14.57
CA GLU A 158 0.97 10.13 -15.89
C GLU A 158 1.93 10.75 -16.90
N ILE A 159 2.68 9.92 -17.59
CA ILE A 159 3.62 10.33 -18.63
C ILE A 159 3.26 9.61 -19.93
N LYS A 160 3.16 10.39 -21.00
CA LYS A 160 2.83 9.90 -22.35
C LYS A 160 3.94 10.28 -23.33
N LYS A 161 4.18 9.39 -24.27
CA LYS A 161 5.05 9.70 -25.41
C LYS A 161 4.50 10.90 -26.18
N GLY A 162 5.38 11.81 -26.59
CA GLY A 162 5.02 13.08 -27.23
C GLY A 162 4.49 14.16 -26.29
N GLN A 163 4.45 13.89 -24.96
CA GLN A 163 4.05 14.89 -23.98
C GLN A 163 5.14 15.96 -23.83
N ASN A 164 4.73 17.23 -23.78
CA ASN A 164 5.63 18.35 -23.49
C ASN A 164 5.67 18.57 -21.98
N ILE A 165 6.80 18.27 -21.37
CA ILE A 165 7.09 18.46 -19.93
C ILE A 165 8.59 18.72 -19.74
N ASN A 166 8.93 19.76 -19.00
CA ASN A 166 10.32 20.07 -18.71
C ASN A 166 10.95 19.00 -17.81
N LEU A 167 12.16 18.55 -18.15
CA LEU A 167 12.89 17.53 -17.40
C LEU A 167 12.97 17.85 -15.90
N MET A 168 13.26 19.12 -15.52
CA MET A 168 13.37 19.51 -14.11
C MET A 168 12.02 19.47 -13.38
N GLU A 169 10.93 19.75 -14.07
CA GLU A 169 9.58 19.61 -13.54
C GLU A 169 9.25 18.13 -13.29
N PHE A 170 9.53 17.28 -14.27
CA PHE A 170 9.38 15.83 -14.12
C PHE A 170 10.17 15.27 -12.95
N LEU A 171 11.43 15.66 -12.78
CA LEU A 171 12.25 15.23 -11.64
C LEU A 171 11.70 15.72 -10.30
N ARG A 172 11.14 16.93 -10.24
CA ARG A 172 10.50 17.47 -9.04
C ARG A 172 9.24 16.66 -8.67
N GLU A 173 8.41 16.31 -9.65
CA GLU A 173 7.24 15.47 -9.43
C GLU A 173 7.62 14.09 -8.91
N LEU A 174 8.69 13.46 -9.42
CA LEU A 174 9.19 12.19 -8.87
C LEU A 174 9.60 12.31 -7.39
N VAL A 175 10.27 13.41 -7.02
CA VAL A 175 10.61 13.67 -5.61
C VAL A 175 9.35 13.91 -4.77
N GLU A 176 8.36 14.59 -5.29
CA GLU A 176 7.06 14.77 -4.62
C GLU A 176 6.33 13.45 -4.42
N LEU A 177 6.48 12.49 -5.33
CA LEU A 177 6.01 11.11 -5.19
C LEU A 177 6.90 10.25 -4.27
N GLN A 178 7.86 10.84 -3.56
CA GLN A 178 8.77 10.18 -2.62
C GLN A 178 9.78 9.23 -3.27
N TYR A 179 10.07 9.38 -4.57
CA TYR A 179 11.20 8.70 -5.19
C TYR A 179 12.51 9.39 -4.81
N LYS A 180 13.55 8.59 -4.58
CA LYS A 180 14.89 9.10 -4.22
C LYS A 180 15.81 9.06 -5.44
N ARG A 181 16.52 10.15 -5.68
CA ARG A 181 17.55 10.17 -6.73
C ARG A 181 18.80 9.44 -6.24
N ASN A 182 19.21 8.43 -6.97
CA ASN A 182 20.47 7.74 -6.72
C ASN A 182 21.03 7.18 -8.06
N ASN A 183 22.19 7.66 -8.47
CA ASN A 183 22.80 7.24 -9.73
C ASN A 183 23.71 6.01 -9.58
N ILE A 184 24.09 5.63 -8.36
CA ILE A 184 25.03 4.52 -8.07
C ILE A 184 24.24 3.28 -7.69
N ASP A 185 23.38 3.38 -6.69
CA ASP A 185 22.57 2.28 -6.17
C ASP A 185 21.11 2.48 -6.64
N PHE A 186 20.77 1.80 -7.74
CA PHE A 186 19.47 1.92 -8.38
C PHE A 186 18.56 0.78 -7.94
N ARG A 187 17.69 1.07 -7.01
CA ARG A 187 16.74 0.13 -6.41
C ARG A 187 15.30 0.61 -6.53
N ARG A 188 14.37 -0.22 -6.14
CA ARG A 188 12.93 0.08 -6.04
C ARG A 188 12.67 1.40 -5.27
N GLY A 189 11.81 2.24 -5.81
CA GLY A 189 11.53 3.56 -5.24
C GLY A 189 12.61 4.60 -5.49
N MET A 190 13.52 4.34 -6.42
CA MET A 190 14.58 5.27 -6.83
C MET A 190 14.46 5.65 -8.30
N PHE A 191 15.07 6.77 -8.65
CA PHE A 191 15.33 7.16 -10.03
C PHE A 191 16.77 7.62 -10.21
N ARG A 192 17.28 7.47 -11.42
CA ARG A 192 18.59 7.99 -11.83
C ARG A 192 18.48 8.79 -13.12
N VAL A 193 19.39 9.74 -13.30
CA VAL A 193 19.38 10.65 -14.44
C VAL A 193 20.72 10.56 -15.16
N THR A 194 20.67 10.34 -16.45
CA THR A 194 21.88 10.27 -17.31
C THR A 194 21.60 11.06 -18.59
N GLY A 195 22.07 12.32 -18.66
CA GLY A 195 21.73 13.25 -19.74
C GLY A 195 20.23 13.50 -19.79
N ASP A 196 19.63 13.27 -20.94
CA ASP A 196 18.21 13.44 -21.20
C ASP A 196 17.37 12.18 -20.91
N ARG A 197 17.91 11.25 -20.12
CA ARG A 197 17.25 9.98 -19.76
C ARG A 197 17.04 9.90 -18.28
N VAL A 198 15.84 9.48 -17.90
CA VAL A 198 15.45 9.21 -16.51
C VAL A 198 15.03 7.75 -16.40
N ASP A 199 15.78 6.98 -15.65
CA ASP A 199 15.41 5.62 -15.28
C ASP A 199 14.68 5.66 -13.95
N ILE A 200 13.54 4.98 -13.84
CA ILE A 200 12.68 4.95 -12.68
C ILE A 200 12.44 3.50 -12.30
N PHE A 201 12.64 3.17 -11.02
CA PHE A 201 12.30 1.85 -10.51
C PHE A 201 11.01 1.94 -9.70
N PRO A 202 9.83 1.59 -10.28
CA PRO A 202 8.54 1.75 -9.63
C PRO A 202 8.43 0.96 -8.33
N ALA A 203 7.70 1.50 -7.35
CA ALA A 203 7.55 0.94 -6.02
C ALA A 203 6.89 -0.46 -5.99
N HIS A 204 6.10 -0.81 -7.00
CA HIS A 204 5.33 -2.05 -7.10
C HIS A 204 5.97 -3.13 -7.99
N LEU A 205 7.06 -2.80 -8.72
CA LEU A 205 7.76 -3.74 -9.59
C LEU A 205 8.96 -4.40 -8.88
N GLU A 206 9.36 -5.58 -9.33
CA GLU A 206 10.44 -6.37 -8.73
C GLU A 206 11.75 -6.23 -9.49
N ASP A 207 11.78 -6.67 -10.74
CA ASP A 207 12.96 -6.78 -11.58
C ASP A 207 12.81 -5.96 -12.87
N ILE A 208 11.98 -4.95 -12.86
CA ILE A 208 11.62 -4.18 -14.03
C ILE A 208 11.67 -2.69 -13.70
N ALA A 209 12.30 -1.91 -14.56
CA ALA A 209 12.35 -0.46 -14.46
C ALA A 209 11.87 0.19 -15.77
N TRP A 210 11.53 1.47 -15.67
CA TRP A 210 11.11 2.27 -16.80
C TRP A 210 12.16 3.32 -17.12
N ARG A 211 12.39 3.54 -18.43
CA ARG A 211 13.25 4.60 -18.96
C ARG A 211 12.40 5.58 -19.73
N VAL A 212 12.44 6.82 -19.32
CA VAL A 212 11.83 7.95 -20.03
C VAL A 212 12.96 8.75 -20.67
N SER A 213 12.97 8.84 -22.00
CA SER A 213 13.93 9.62 -22.76
C SER A 213 13.30 10.91 -23.23
N PHE A 214 14.05 12.01 -23.13
CA PHE A 214 13.59 13.34 -23.51
C PHE A 214 14.37 13.86 -24.73
N PHE A 215 13.69 14.59 -25.60
CA PHE A 215 14.30 15.44 -26.61
C PHE A 215 13.86 16.89 -26.35
N GLY A 216 14.74 17.68 -25.73
CA GLY A 216 14.35 18.97 -25.19
C GLY A 216 13.32 18.83 -24.07
N ASP A 217 12.16 19.44 -24.23
CA ASP A 217 11.03 19.38 -23.30
C ASP A 217 9.95 18.34 -23.73
N GLU A 218 10.24 17.49 -24.71
CA GLU A 218 9.31 16.48 -25.20
C GLU A 218 9.74 15.07 -24.76
N VAL A 219 8.78 14.26 -24.32
CA VAL A 219 8.99 12.83 -24.02
C VAL A 219 9.08 12.07 -25.35
N GLU A 220 10.29 11.70 -25.76
CA GLU A 220 10.54 11.00 -27.01
C GLU A 220 10.14 9.53 -26.94
N GLU A 221 10.45 8.85 -25.81
CA GLU A 221 10.28 7.42 -25.69
C GLU A 221 10.11 6.99 -24.22
N ILE A 222 9.26 5.96 -24.00
CA ILE A 222 9.09 5.29 -22.71
C ILE A 222 9.36 3.80 -22.89
N LYS A 223 10.40 3.29 -22.23
CA LYS A 223 10.83 1.89 -22.32
C LYS A 223 10.73 1.17 -20.99
N GLU A 224 10.40 -0.10 -21.07
CA GLU A 224 10.58 -1.06 -19.98
C GLU A 224 11.86 -1.84 -20.19
N PHE A 225 12.64 -2.03 -19.12
CA PHE A 225 13.90 -2.73 -19.18
C PHE A 225 14.22 -3.43 -17.86
N ASP A 226 15.05 -4.46 -17.91
CA ASP A 226 15.64 -5.10 -16.74
C ASP A 226 16.76 -4.21 -16.17
N PRO A 227 16.64 -3.72 -14.93
CA PRO A 227 17.64 -2.81 -14.36
C PRO A 227 18.99 -3.45 -14.07
N LEU A 228 19.07 -4.78 -13.98
CA LEU A 228 20.30 -5.54 -13.73
C LEU A 228 21.09 -5.76 -15.00
N THR A 229 20.43 -6.22 -16.06
CA THR A 229 21.08 -6.55 -17.35
C THR A 229 21.07 -5.37 -18.33
N GLY A 230 20.13 -4.43 -18.16
CA GLY A 230 19.86 -3.35 -19.10
C GLY A 230 19.07 -3.80 -20.33
N GLU A 231 18.62 -5.05 -20.38
CA GLU A 231 17.90 -5.62 -21.51
C GLU A 231 16.53 -4.94 -21.69
N PHE A 232 16.25 -4.57 -22.95
CA PHE A 232 14.97 -4.00 -23.34
C PHE A 232 13.86 -5.06 -23.31
N ILE A 233 12.71 -4.70 -22.75
CA ILE A 233 11.55 -5.58 -22.68
C ILE A 233 10.46 -5.12 -23.66
N GLN A 234 9.96 -3.89 -23.51
CA GLN A 234 8.93 -3.33 -24.38
C GLN A 234 8.88 -1.80 -24.34
N ASN A 235 8.16 -1.21 -25.30
CA ASN A 235 7.81 0.22 -25.30
C ASN A 235 6.42 0.44 -24.76
N PHE A 236 6.22 1.62 -24.14
CA PHE A 236 4.92 2.11 -23.73
C PHE A 236 4.56 3.42 -24.43
N GLU A 237 3.29 3.59 -24.75
CA GLU A 237 2.75 4.90 -25.18
C GLU A 237 2.47 5.79 -23.97
N GLU A 238 2.12 5.18 -22.82
CA GLU A 238 1.91 5.87 -21.56
C GLU A 238 2.24 4.99 -20.37
N VAL A 239 2.70 5.61 -19.28
CA VAL A 239 2.88 4.96 -17.97
C VAL A 239 2.31 5.84 -16.87
N LYS A 240 1.85 5.17 -15.79
CA LYS A 240 1.37 5.82 -14.58
C LYS A 240 2.27 5.47 -13.41
N ILE A 241 2.95 6.48 -12.87
CA ILE A 241 3.88 6.35 -11.77
C ILE A 241 3.13 6.65 -10.47
N PHE A 242 3.03 5.65 -9.61
CA PHE A 242 2.40 5.77 -8.29
C PHE A 242 3.43 6.18 -7.25
N ALA A 243 2.95 6.79 -6.16
CA ALA A 243 3.80 7.20 -5.06
C ALA A 243 4.58 6.03 -4.42
N ASN A 244 5.81 6.31 -4.00
CA ASN A 244 6.68 5.36 -3.30
C ASN A 244 6.41 5.31 -1.77
N SER A 245 5.27 5.82 -1.33
CA SER A 245 4.82 5.75 0.07
C SER A 245 3.30 5.81 0.15
N HIS A 246 2.71 5.00 1.02
CA HIS A 246 1.28 5.10 1.33
C HIS A 246 0.92 6.34 2.15
N TYR A 247 1.90 6.95 2.82
CA TYR A 247 1.73 8.15 3.67
C TYR A 247 2.06 9.44 2.95
N ILE A 248 1.99 9.42 1.61
CA ILE A 248 2.22 10.62 0.82
C ILE A 248 1.20 11.71 1.17
N THR A 249 1.70 12.95 1.34
CA THR A 249 0.88 14.07 1.81
C THR A 249 1.24 15.33 1.02
N PRO A 250 0.27 16.02 0.40
CA PRO A 250 0.52 17.27 -0.30
C PRO A 250 1.13 18.33 0.63
N LYS A 251 2.07 19.14 0.11
CA LYS A 251 2.83 20.14 0.88
C LYS A 251 1.99 21.04 1.79
N PRO A 252 0.86 21.64 1.33
CA PRO A 252 0.05 22.51 2.21
C PRO A 252 -0.52 21.76 3.43
N ARG A 253 -0.88 20.48 3.23
CA ARG A 253 -1.38 19.63 4.32
C ARG A 253 -0.26 19.20 5.27
N LEU A 254 0.93 18.92 4.72
CA LEU A 254 2.13 18.57 5.50
C LEU A 254 2.53 19.73 6.42
N GLU A 255 2.53 20.94 5.93
CA GLU A 255 2.83 22.15 6.72
C GLU A 255 1.82 22.35 7.87
N ASN A 256 0.54 22.12 7.61
CA ASN A 256 -0.49 22.16 8.65
C ASN A 256 -0.31 21.03 9.67
N ALA A 257 -0.01 19.82 9.23
CA ALA A 257 0.27 18.69 10.12
C ALA A 257 1.44 19.00 11.06
N ILE A 258 2.53 19.58 10.55
CA ILE A 258 3.69 19.99 11.35
C ILE A 258 3.30 21.02 12.42
N LYS A 259 2.46 21.99 12.09
CA LYS A 259 1.96 22.98 13.06
C LYS A 259 1.13 22.34 14.17
N GLU A 260 0.23 21.42 13.80
CA GLU A 260 -0.60 20.70 14.76
C GLU A 260 0.22 19.78 15.67
N ILE A 261 1.20 19.03 15.10
CA ILE A 261 2.11 18.18 15.88
C ILE A 261 2.88 19.04 16.91
N LYS A 262 3.44 20.19 16.50
CA LYS A 262 4.16 21.10 17.41
C LYS A 262 3.26 21.62 18.53
N LYS A 263 2.00 21.91 18.23
CA LYS A 263 1.00 22.37 19.22
C LYS A 263 0.71 21.27 20.24
N ASP A 264 0.41 20.06 19.77
CA ASP A 264 0.08 18.92 20.64
C ASP A 264 1.31 18.48 21.45
N LEU A 265 2.51 18.51 20.87
CA LEU A 265 3.77 18.28 21.57
C LEU A 265 3.93 19.24 22.76
N LYS A 266 3.71 20.53 22.52
CA LYS A 266 3.83 21.54 23.60
C LYS A 266 2.88 21.23 24.76
N ILE A 267 1.61 20.93 24.47
CA ILE A 267 0.63 20.58 25.50
C ILE A 267 1.08 19.35 26.28
N ARG A 268 1.55 18.30 25.59
CA ARG A 268 1.98 17.06 26.24
C ARG A 268 3.24 17.25 27.10
N LEU A 269 4.16 18.08 26.65
CA LEU A 269 5.36 18.41 27.44
C LEU A 269 5.02 19.17 28.71
N GLU A 270 4.06 20.11 28.66
CA GLU A 270 3.57 20.83 29.85
C GLU A 270 2.89 19.87 30.87
N GLU A 271 2.21 18.83 30.41
CA GLU A 271 1.65 17.78 31.26
C GLU A 271 2.75 16.98 31.95
N PHE A 272 3.77 16.51 31.22
CA PHE A 272 4.89 15.76 31.78
C PHE A 272 5.70 16.59 32.78
N ASP A 273 5.87 17.88 32.53
CA ASP A 273 6.55 18.79 33.47
C ASP A 273 5.76 18.91 34.80
N LYS A 274 4.45 19.09 34.72
CA LYS A 274 3.57 19.10 35.90
C LYS A 274 3.60 17.79 36.69
N GLU A 275 3.68 16.67 35.98
CA GLU A 275 3.77 15.32 36.56
C GLU A 275 5.18 14.97 37.02
N LYS A 276 6.19 15.86 36.83
CA LYS A 276 7.61 15.65 37.11
C LYS A 276 8.21 14.44 36.40
N LYS A 277 7.71 14.11 35.23
CA LYS A 277 8.19 13.03 34.34
C LYS A 277 9.28 13.56 33.41
N LEU A 278 10.45 13.90 33.98
CA LEU A 278 11.52 14.58 33.26
C LEU A 278 12.12 13.74 32.12
N LEU A 279 12.23 12.42 32.31
CA LEU A 279 12.75 11.52 31.29
C LEU A 279 11.82 11.43 30.09
N GLU A 280 10.54 11.21 30.33
CA GLU A 280 9.50 11.15 29.28
C GLU A 280 9.40 12.49 28.56
N PHE A 281 9.49 13.61 29.27
CA PHE A 281 9.54 14.94 28.70
C PHE A 281 10.70 15.09 27.70
N GLN A 282 11.94 14.75 28.14
CA GLN A 282 13.12 14.89 27.30
C GLN A 282 13.03 14.00 26.07
N ARG A 283 12.72 12.72 26.25
CA ARG A 283 12.62 11.74 25.16
C ARG A 283 11.58 12.10 24.12
N LEU A 284 10.37 12.44 24.56
CA LEU A 284 9.31 12.84 23.62
C LEU A 284 9.70 14.09 22.82
N LYS A 285 10.31 15.09 23.50
CA LYS A 285 10.76 16.33 22.88
C LYS A 285 11.83 16.08 21.81
N GLU A 286 12.89 15.35 22.16
CA GLU A 286 14.00 15.07 21.25
C GLU A 286 13.55 14.28 20.03
N ARG A 287 12.81 13.21 20.25
CA ARG A 287 12.31 12.36 19.17
C ARG A 287 11.36 13.09 18.24
N THR A 288 10.35 13.76 18.78
CA THR A 288 9.37 14.45 17.94
C THR A 288 10.01 15.58 17.14
N ASN A 289 10.97 16.31 17.72
CA ASN A 289 11.70 17.35 16.96
C ASN A 289 12.53 16.75 15.83
N PHE A 290 13.23 15.63 16.07
CA PHE A 290 13.98 14.93 15.04
C PHE A 290 13.05 14.43 13.91
N ASP A 291 11.91 13.81 14.25
CA ASP A 291 10.93 13.37 13.27
C ASP A 291 10.38 14.55 12.44
N LEU A 292 10.11 15.69 13.09
CA LEU A 292 9.65 16.91 12.41
C LEU A 292 10.69 17.48 11.44
N GLU A 293 11.97 17.46 11.79
CA GLU A 293 13.06 17.86 10.90
C GLU A 293 13.12 16.94 9.68
N MET A 294 13.03 15.62 9.88
CA MET A 294 12.99 14.65 8.78
C MET A 294 11.77 14.85 7.88
N ILE A 295 10.58 15.05 8.46
CA ILE A 295 9.35 15.31 7.71
C ILE A 295 9.47 16.61 6.90
N GLN A 296 10.06 17.66 7.46
CA GLN A 296 10.28 18.92 6.74
C GLN A 296 11.29 18.77 5.58
N ALA A 297 12.36 18.01 5.79
CA ALA A 297 13.41 17.83 4.81
C ALA A 297 13.04 16.86 3.68
N THR A 298 12.37 15.76 4.01
CA THR A 298 12.16 14.64 3.07
C THR A 298 10.69 14.28 2.85
N GLY A 299 9.76 14.87 3.60
CA GLY A 299 8.34 14.52 3.57
C GLY A 299 7.98 13.24 4.36
N THR A 300 8.96 12.58 5.00
CA THR A 300 8.75 11.33 5.73
C THR A 300 9.72 11.20 6.93
N CYS A 301 9.43 10.27 7.84
CA CYS A 301 10.34 9.90 8.93
C CYS A 301 10.17 8.41 9.28
N SER A 302 11.06 7.86 10.10
CA SER A 302 10.90 6.51 10.65
C SER A 302 9.68 6.48 11.58
N GLY A 303 8.71 5.58 11.29
CA GLY A 303 7.44 5.53 12.05
C GLY A 303 6.46 6.64 11.68
N ILE A 304 6.46 7.09 10.43
CA ILE A 304 5.54 8.11 9.89
C ILE A 304 4.06 7.79 10.18
N GLU A 305 3.71 6.51 10.33
CA GLU A 305 2.37 6.05 10.69
C GLU A 305 1.89 6.60 12.04
N ASN A 306 2.79 6.94 12.96
CA ASN A 306 2.45 7.56 14.25
C ASN A 306 1.85 8.96 14.07
N TYR A 307 2.15 9.62 12.97
CA TYR A 307 1.66 10.94 12.60
C TYR A 307 0.47 10.90 11.64
N SER A 308 -0.05 9.69 11.32
CA SER A 308 -1.10 9.47 10.31
C SER A 308 -2.36 10.31 10.53
N ARG A 309 -2.75 10.60 11.78
CA ARG A 309 -3.88 11.48 12.11
C ARG A 309 -3.69 12.88 11.55
N TYR A 310 -2.52 13.47 11.78
CA TYR A 310 -2.18 14.82 11.32
C TYR A 310 -2.05 14.87 9.80
N LEU A 311 -1.35 13.89 9.22
CA LEU A 311 -1.13 13.79 7.77
C LEU A 311 -2.44 13.60 7.00
N SER A 312 -3.42 12.89 7.56
CA SER A 312 -4.75 12.72 6.97
C SER A 312 -5.73 13.84 7.33
N GLY A 313 -5.38 14.74 8.27
CA GLY A 313 -6.23 15.85 8.75
C GLY A 313 -7.45 15.39 9.55
N ARG A 314 -7.37 14.21 10.17
CA ARG A 314 -8.45 13.65 11.00
C ARG A 314 -8.50 14.30 12.38
N GLN A 315 -9.70 14.36 12.94
CA GLN A 315 -9.88 14.77 14.32
C GLN A 315 -9.47 13.66 15.30
N PRO A 316 -9.12 14.00 16.56
CA PRO A 316 -8.89 12.99 17.58
C PRO A 316 -10.11 12.06 17.74
N GLY A 317 -9.85 10.73 17.73
CA GLY A 317 -10.89 9.70 17.84
C GLY A 317 -11.50 9.24 16.52
N GLU A 318 -11.24 9.91 15.41
CA GLU A 318 -11.65 9.40 14.08
C GLU A 318 -10.88 8.16 13.67
N ALA A 319 -11.58 7.19 13.10
CA ALA A 319 -10.97 5.96 12.59
C ALA A 319 -9.94 6.23 11.48
N PRO A 320 -8.79 5.53 11.47
CA PRO A 320 -7.81 5.69 10.40
C PRO A 320 -8.37 5.17 9.07
N PRO A 321 -7.92 5.71 7.92
CA PRO A 321 -8.22 5.11 6.64
C PRO A 321 -7.57 3.74 6.56
N THR A 322 -8.37 2.76 6.19
CA THR A 322 -7.98 1.35 6.11
C THR A 322 -8.11 0.86 4.68
N LEU A 323 -7.66 -0.36 4.41
CA LEU A 323 -7.87 -0.99 3.10
C LEU A 323 -9.36 -1.10 2.74
N TYR A 324 -10.24 -1.25 3.73
CA TYR A 324 -11.69 -1.20 3.53
C TYR A 324 -12.17 0.13 2.97
N ALA A 325 -11.62 1.25 3.45
CA ALA A 325 -11.99 2.57 2.95
C ALA A 325 -11.57 2.77 1.50
N VAL A 326 -10.42 2.22 1.09
CA VAL A 326 -9.97 2.21 -0.32
C VAL A 326 -10.96 1.45 -1.17
N SER A 327 -11.24 0.23 -0.76
CA SER A 327 -12.18 -0.66 -1.44
C SER A 327 -13.58 -0.04 -1.53
N TYR A 328 -14.06 0.57 -0.45
CA TYR A 328 -15.38 1.20 -0.37
C TYR A 328 -15.49 2.46 -1.23
N THR A 329 -14.47 3.30 -1.31
CA THR A 329 -14.50 4.54 -2.12
C THR A 329 -14.53 4.25 -3.61
N HIS A 330 -13.84 3.20 -4.07
CA HIS A 330 -13.88 2.75 -5.45
C HIS A 330 -15.10 1.89 -5.77
N LEU A 331 -15.67 1.19 -4.82
CA LEU A 331 -16.89 0.38 -4.94
C LEU A 331 -18.18 1.19 -4.76
N ARG A 332 -18.14 2.48 -4.52
CA ARG A 332 -19.34 3.33 -4.39
C ARG A 332 -20.30 3.25 -5.57
N ALA A 333 -19.82 2.85 -6.74
CA ALA A 333 -20.68 2.58 -7.90
C ALA A 333 -21.35 1.20 -7.85
N HIS A 334 -20.84 0.23 -7.03
CA HIS A 334 -21.32 -1.16 -6.99
C HIS A 334 -21.13 -1.75 -5.59
N GLU A 335 -22.13 -1.60 -4.75
CA GLU A 335 -22.20 -2.11 -3.39
C GLU A 335 -21.93 -3.62 -3.32
N THR A 336 -20.84 -4.07 -2.70
CA THR A 336 -20.76 -5.23 -1.80
C THR A 336 -19.33 -5.75 -1.64
N LEU A 337 -18.77 -5.58 -0.43
CA LEU A 337 -17.65 -6.37 0.06
C LEU A 337 -18.18 -7.75 0.46
N VAL A 338 -17.61 -8.80 -0.10
CA VAL A 338 -17.81 -10.15 0.40
C VAL A 338 -16.80 -10.38 1.52
N HIS A 339 -17.25 -10.31 2.76
CA HIS A 339 -16.45 -10.74 3.90
C HIS A 339 -16.52 -12.27 3.96
N LEU A 340 -15.39 -12.93 3.68
CA LEU A 340 -15.24 -14.36 3.87
C LEU A 340 -14.42 -14.55 5.16
N VAL A 341 -15.10 -14.85 6.27
CA VAL A 341 -14.48 -15.26 7.53
C VAL A 341 -14.26 -16.77 7.50
#